data_0588063dd3a8eb20f939adefe1468bdc
#
_entry.id   0588063dd3a8eb20f939adefe1468bdc
#
_cell.length_a   1.000
_cell.length_b   1.000
_cell.length_c   1.000
_cell.angle_alpha   90.00
_cell.angle_beta   90.00
_cell.angle_gamma   90.00
#
_symmetry.space_group_name_H-M   'P 1'
#
loop_
_entity.id
_entity.type
_entity.pdbx_description
1 polymer ?
#
loop_
_entity_poly.entity_id
_entity_poly.type
_entity_poly.pdbx_seq_one_letter_code
_entity_poly.pdbx_strand_id
1 'polypeptide(L)' 'MDVKELREQDVSQLQEGLMELLKEHFELRMQHSSSQLTDLTKLRKTKRSIAQIKTIISEKQS' A
#
# COMPACT_ATOMS: atom_id res chain seq x y z
N MET A 1 3.53 -7.89 1.07
CA MET A 1 2.60 -8.29 2.14
C MET A 1 2.03 -9.65 1.87
N ASP A 2 1.82 -10.42 2.92
CA ASP A 2 1.18 -11.71 2.82
C ASP A 2 -0.34 -11.53 2.76
N VAL A 3 -0.96 -11.97 1.68
CA VAL A 3 -2.40 -11.83 1.48
C VAL A 3 -3.17 -12.58 2.57
N LYS A 4 -2.63 -13.71 3.03
CA LYS A 4 -3.25 -14.47 4.09
C LYS A 4 -3.34 -13.68 5.40
N GLU A 5 -2.27 -12.96 5.75
CA GLU A 5 -2.27 -12.10 6.93
C GLU A 5 -3.26 -10.95 6.79
N LEU A 6 -3.35 -10.37 5.58
CA LEU A 6 -4.29 -9.30 5.32
C LEU A 6 -5.73 -9.76 5.51
N ARG A 7 -6.04 -10.99 5.11
CA ARG A 7 -7.39 -11.52 5.26
C ARG A 7 -7.77 -11.77 6.72
N GLU A 8 -6.79 -11.94 7.58
CA GLU A 8 -7.04 -12.14 9.02
C GLU A 8 -7.33 -10.82 9.74
N GLN A 9 -6.97 -9.69 9.15
CA GLN A 9 -7.21 -8.37 9.74
C GLN A 9 -8.64 -7.91 9.47
N ASP A 10 -9.18 -7.09 10.37
CA ASP A 10 -10.49 -6.51 10.12
C ASP A 10 -10.36 -5.28 9.20
N VAL A 11 -11.50 -4.78 8.72
CA VAL A 11 -11.53 -3.67 7.76
C VAL A 11 -10.88 -2.41 8.33
N SER A 12 -11.07 -2.16 9.63
CA SER A 12 -10.49 -0.99 10.27
C SER A 12 -8.97 -1.04 10.24
N GLN A 13 -8.38 -2.18 10.56
CA GLN A 13 -6.94 -2.38 10.52
C GLN A 13 -6.39 -2.26 9.10
N LEU A 14 -7.13 -2.82 8.14
CA LEU A 14 -6.73 -2.75 6.73
C LEU A 14 -6.74 -1.31 6.22
N GLN A 15 -7.74 -0.52 6.63
CA GLN A 15 -7.82 0.88 6.23
C GLN A 15 -6.67 1.70 6.80
N GLU A 16 -6.29 1.44 8.05
CA GLU A 16 -5.14 2.10 8.65
C GLU A 16 -3.85 1.77 7.90
N GLY A 17 -3.65 0.49 7.59
CA GLY A 17 -2.50 0.05 6.81
C GLY A 17 -2.48 0.66 5.42
N LEU A 18 -3.65 0.78 4.81
CA LEU A 18 -3.77 1.40 3.49
C LEU A 18 -3.36 2.87 3.54
N MET A 19 -3.80 3.59 4.55
CA MET A 19 -3.43 5.01 4.69
C MET A 19 -1.93 5.18 4.86
N GLU A 20 -1.29 4.33 5.64
CA GLU A 20 0.16 4.38 5.81
C GLU A 20 0.90 4.10 4.50
N LEU A 21 0.44 3.11 3.74
CA LEU A 21 1.04 2.79 2.45
C LEU A 21 0.85 3.90 1.44
N LEU A 22 -0.32 4.52 1.41
CA LEU A 22 -0.57 5.65 0.52
C LEU A 22 0.37 6.81 0.85
N LYS A 23 0.58 7.08 2.12
CA LYS A 23 1.48 8.13 2.57
C LYS A 23 2.92 7.83 2.16
N GLU A 24 3.37 6.61 2.39
CA GLU A 24 4.70 6.17 1.98
C GLU A 24 4.88 6.27 0.48
N HIS A 25 3.90 5.81 -0.27
CA HIS A 25 3.94 5.85 -1.73
C HIS A 25 4.03 7.29 -2.24
N PHE A 26 3.27 8.19 -1.62
CA PHE A 26 3.28 9.60 -1.97
C PHE A 26 4.66 10.20 -1.72
N GLU A 27 5.28 9.91 -0.59
CA GLU A 27 6.62 10.38 -0.27
C GLU A 27 7.65 9.88 -1.28
N LEU A 28 7.58 8.61 -1.66
CA LEU A 28 8.47 8.04 -2.66
C LEU A 28 8.30 8.71 -4.02
N ARG A 29 7.06 9.02 -4.39
CA ARG A 29 6.80 9.71 -5.64
C ARG A 29 7.35 11.13 -5.63
N MET A 30 7.25 11.82 -4.50
CA MET A 30 7.83 13.15 -4.36
C MET A 30 9.34 13.13 -4.50
N GLN A 31 10.00 12.14 -3.89
CA GLN A 31 11.44 11.97 -4.01
C GLN A 31 11.84 11.74 -5.46
N HIS A 32 11.06 10.93 -6.17
CA HIS A 32 11.32 10.66 -7.58
C HIS A 32 11.16 11.95 -8.41
N SER A 33 10.15 12.75 -8.14
CA SER A 33 9.90 14.01 -8.85
C SER A 33 11.02 15.02 -8.65
N SER A 34 11.65 15.03 -7.47
CA SER A 34 12.71 15.99 -7.18
C SER A 34 14.08 15.53 -7.64
N SER A 35 14.12 14.53 -8.51
CA SER A 35 15.33 13.99 -9.12
C SER A 35 16.29 13.33 -8.13
N GLN A 36 15.81 12.99 -6.95
CA GLN A 36 16.58 12.19 -6.02
C GLN A 36 16.56 10.74 -6.47
N LEU A 37 17.63 10.02 -6.14
CA LEU A 37 17.72 8.60 -6.48
C LEU A 37 16.66 7.83 -5.69
N THR A 38 15.57 7.50 -6.35
CA THR A 38 14.50 6.72 -5.76
C THR A 38 14.51 5.33 -6.35
N ASP A 39 14.43 4.34 -5.48
CA ASP A 39 14.35 2.96 -5.90
C ASP A 39 12.97 2.67 -6.48
N LEU A 40 12.91 2.50 -7.80
CA LEU A 40 11.66 2.16 -8.49
C LEU A 40 11.05 0.86 -7.99
N THR A 41 11.89 -0.04 -7.49
CA THR A 41 11.41 -1.29 -6.90
C THR A 41 10.53 -1.02 -5.69
N LYS A 42 10.91 -0.05 -4.86
CA LYS A 42 10.10 0.34 -3.70
C LYS A 42 8.75 0.93 -4.13
N LEU A 43 8.75 1.76 -5.17
CA LEU A 43 7.50 2.32 -5.70
C LEU A 43 6.56 1.22 -6.19
N ARG A 44 7.11 0.24 -6.90
CA ARG A 44 6.32 -0.88 -7.41
C ARG A 44 5.78 -1.74 -6.27
N LYS A 45 6.60 -1.97 -5.24
CA LYS A 45 6.18 -2.77 -4.08
C LYS A 45 5.06 -2.09 -3.31
N THR A 46 5.18 -0.79 -3.04
CA THR A 46 4.11 -0.06 -2.33
C THR A 46 2.84 -0.02 -3.15
N LYS A 47 2.95 0.20 -4.46
CA LYS A 47 1.78 0.19 -5.33
C LYS A 47 1.07 -1.17 -5.31
N ARG A 48 1.84 -2.26 -5.36
CA ARG A 48 1.29 -3.61 -5.30
C ARG A 48 0.60 -3.85 -3.95
N SER A 49 1.23 -3.46 -2.86
CA SER A 49 0.66 -3.62 -1.52
C SER A 49 -0.64 -2.85 -1.38
N ILE A 50 -0.69 -1.62 -1.89
CA ILE A 50 -1.90 -0.81 -1.88
C ILE A 50 -3.02 -1.53 -2.63
N ALA A 51 -2.72 -2.05 -3.82
CA ALA A 51 -3.71 -2.78 -4.61
C ALA A 51 -4.21 -4.02 -3.87
N GLN A 52 -3.33 -4.76 -3.22
CA GLN A 52 -3.70 -5.95 -2.46
C GLN A 52 -4.63 -5.60 -1.30
N ILE A 53 -4.30 -4.56 -0.53
CA ILE A 53 -5.14 -4.14 0.60
C ILE A 53 -6.50 -3.68 0.12
N LYS A 54 -6.56 -2.88 -0.95
CA LYS A 54 -7.82 -2.43 -1.52
C LYS A 54 -8.70 -3.61 -1.94
N THR A 55 -8.10 -4.61 -2.56
CA THR A 55 -8.82 -5.81 -2.98
C THR A 55 -9.41 -6.55 -1.79
N ILE A 56 -8.62 -6.73 -0.73
CA ILE A 56 -9.09 -7.43 0.47
C ILE A 56 -10.20 -6.65 1.16
N ILE A 57 -10.07 -5.34 1.27
CA ILE A 57 -11.13 -4.49 1.84
C ILE A 57 -12.41 -4.65 1.04
N SER A 58 -12.31 -4.62 -0.29
CA SER A 58 -13.46 -4.79 -1.16
C SER A 58 -14.13 -6.15 -0.94
N GLU A 59 -13.34 -7.21 -0.82
CA GLU A 59 -13.88 -8.54 -0.54
C GLU A 59 -14.65 -8.57 0.78
N LYS A 60 -14.12 -7.92 1.81
CA LYS A 60 -14.73 -7.93 3.15
C LYS A 60 -15.98 -7.06 3.23
N GLN A 61 -16.09 -6.05 2.39
CA GLN A 61 -17.23 -5.13 2.40
C GLN A 61 -18.34 -5.51 1.43
N SER A 62 -18.06 -6.47 0.57
CA SER A 62 -19.07 -6.91 -0.42
C SER A 62 -20.05 -7.94 0.13
#